data_0837130595f8191fe82089458776737b
#
_entry.id   0837130595f8191fe82089458776737b
#
_cell.length_a   1.000
_cell.length_b   1.000
_cell.length_c   1.000
_cell.angle_alpha   90.00
_cell.angle_beta   90.00
_cell.angle_gamma   90.00
#
_symmetry.space_group_name_H-M   'P 1'
#
loop_
_entity.id
_entity.type
_entity.pdbx_description
1 polymer ?
#
loop_
_entity_poly.entity_id
_entity_poly.type
_entity_poly.pdbx_seq_one_letter_code
_entity_poly.pdbx_strand_id
1 'polypeptide(L)'
;MSRTHHRETHRSDRVGWLRAAVLGANDGIVSVAGLVVGVAAGGASASAILATGIAGTVAGAMSMAAGEYVSVMSQADAEHADLAMERRELHEDPHSELQELAGIYRRRGLSPDLAQQVAEQLTAHDALAAHARDELGITEELRARPLQAAAASASAFIVGAALPVLTALLAPHALVAQVTTAATLVGLCITGALAARAGGAPVLRGALRVVFWGALAMAAAAAIGQLFQITV
;
A
#
# COMPACT_ATOMS: atom_id res chain seq x y z
N MET A 1 14.70 36.41 -22.15
CA MET A 1 13.42 35.65 -22.11
C MET A 1 13.57 34.48 -21.14
N SER A 2 13.05 34.62 -19.93
CA SER A 2 13.10 33.58 -18.90
C SER A 2 12.14 32.48 -19.31
N ARG A 3 12.64 31.28 -19.62
CA ARG A 3 11.82 30.07 -19.79
C ARG A 3 11.34 29.66 -18.41
N THR A 4 10.07 29.88 -18.12
CA THR A 4 9.41 29.28 -16.97
C THR A 4 9.48 27.74 -17.11
N HIS A 5 10.29 27.10 -16.30
CA HIS A 5 10.29 25.65 -16.16
C HIS A 5 8.88 25.23 -15.70
N HIS A 6 8.11 24.64 -16.59
CA HIS A 6 6.87 23.98 -16.25
C HIS A 6 7.22 22.76 -15.37
N ARG A 7 7.03 22.90 -14.07
CA ARG A 7 7.17 21.78 -13.12
C ARG A 7 5.90 20.94 -13.20
N GLU A 8 5.89 19.99 -14.10
CA GLU A 8 4.80 19.02 -14.19
C GLU A 8 4.87 18.09 -12.96
N THR A 9 3.85 18.12 -12.11
CA THR A 9 3.71 17.17 -11.01
C THR A 9 2.87 16.00 -11.50
N HIS A 10 3.51 14.89 -11.83
CA HIS A 10 2.81 13.69 -12.24
C HIS A 10 2.15 13.02 -11.02
N ARG A 11 0.95 12.45 -11.24
CA ARG A 11 0.20 11.74 -10.19
C ARG A 11 0.89 10.44 -9.77
N SER A 12 1.73 9.88 -10.63
CA SER A 12 2.55 8.70 -10.38
C SER A 12 3.43 8.81 -9.13
N ASP A 13 3.96 10.01 -8.84
CA ASP A 13 4.83 10.26 -7.68
C ASP A 13 4.11 10.07 -6.33
N ARG A 14 2.77 10.10 -6.36
CA ARG A 14 1.91 9.95 -5.18
C ARG A 14 1.32 8.56 -5.01
N VAL A 15 1.46 7.67 -6.01
CA VAL A 15 0.77 6.38 -6.04
C VAL A 15 1.24 5.44 -4.91
N GLY A 16 2.51 5.44 -4.57
CA GLY A 16 3.07 4.53 -3.56
C GLY A 16 2.52 4.76 -2.16
N TRP A 17 2.70 5.96 -1.62
CA TRP A 17 2.24 6.27 -0.26
C TRP A 17 0.71 6.39 -0.16
N LEU A 18 0.04 6.90 -1.21
CA LEU A 18 -1.42 6.97 -1.25
C LEU A 18 -2.05 5.57 -1.23
N ARG A 19 -1.47 4.62 -1.97
CA ARG A 19 -1.90 3.22 -1.95
C ARG A 19 -1.76 2.63 -0.55
N ALA A 20 -0.62 2.81 0.11
CA ALA A 20 -0.39 2.30 1.46
C ALA A 20 -1.37 2.93 2.48
N ALA A 21 -1.59 4.24 2.40
CA ALA A 21 -2.50 4.94 3.30
C ALA A 21 -3.97 4.50 3.08
N VAL A 22 -4.42 4.40 1.83
CA VAL A 22 -5.78 3.95 1.50
C VAL A 22 -5.99 2.48 1.89
N LEU A 23 -5.01 1.62 1.60
CA LEU A 23 -5.05 0.21 1.98
C LEU A 23 -5.12 0.05 3.49
N GLY A 24 -4.23 0.70 4.23
CA GLY A 24 -4.21 0.65 5.69
C GLY A 24 -5.51 1.17 6.32
N ALA A 25 -6.00 2.33 5.86
CA ALA A 25 -7.25 2.90 6.38
C ALA A 25 -8.47 2.02 6.08
N ASN A 26 -8.61 1.53 4.86
CA ASN A 26 -9.72 0.63 4.50
C ASN A 26 -9.66 -0.68 5.27
N ASP A 27 -8.47 -1.26 5.43
CA ASP A 27 -8.29 -2.49 6.20
C ASP A 27 -8.62 -2.28 7.68
N GLY A 28 -8.15 -1.18 8.28
CA GLY A 28 -8.52 -0.80 9.64
C GLY A 28 -10.03 -0.65 9.84
N ILE A 29 -10.72 0.02 8.89
CA ILE A 29 -12.17 0.16 8.92
C ILE A 29 -12.85 -1.23 8.84
N VAL A 30 -12.53 -2.02 7.81
CA VAL A 30 -13.24 -3.28 7.51
C VAL A 30 -12.93 -4.36 8.54
N SER A 31 -11.65 -4.55 8.87
CA SER A 31 -11.21 -5.64 9.76
C SER A 31 -11.73 -5.43 11.19
N VAL A 32 -11.59 -4.22 11.74
CA VAL A 32 -12.04 -3.94 13.11
C VAL A 32 -13.56 -3.84 13.18
N ALA A 33 -14.23 -3.28 12.16
CA ALA A 33 -15.69 -3.29 12.10
C ALA A 33 -16.24 -4.72 12.00
N GLY A 34 -15.60 -5.59 11.22
CA GLY A 34 -15.97 -7.01 11.13
C GLY A 34 -15.91 -7.71 12.48
N LEU A 35 -14.85 -7.47 13.26
CA LEU A 35 -14.73 -8.01 14.62
C LEU A 35 -15.84 -7.47 15.55
N VAL A 36 -16.04 -6.15 15.55
CA VAL A 36 -17.09 -5.49 16.36
C VAL A 36 -18.49 -6.01 16.00
N VAL A 37 -18.82 -6.06 14.71
CA VAL A 37 -20.13 -6.51 14.21
C VAL A 37 -20.32 -8.01 14.49
N GLY A 38 -19.31 -8.83 14.25
CA GLY A 38 -19.38 -10.27 14.50
C GLY A 38 -19.65 -10.59 15.98
N VAL A 39 -18.87 -9.97 16.88
CA VAL A 39 -19.02 -10.21 18.32
C VAL A 39 -20.34 -9.61 18.85
N ALA A 40 -20.75 -8.44 18.37
CA ALA A 40 -22.04 -7.83 18.72
C ALA A 40 -23.23 -8.68 18.22
N ALA A 41 -23.17 -9.20 17.00
CA ALA A 41 -24.20 -10.09 16.45
C ALA A 41 -24.29 -11.44 17.19
N GLY A 42 -23.19 -11.88 17.82
CA GLY A 42 -23.13 -13.04 18.70
C GLY A 42 -23.69 -12.80 20.10
N GLY A 43 -24.15 -11.60 20.44
CA GLY A 43 -24.77 -11.30 21.74
C GLY A 43 -23.80 -11.01 22.88
N ALA A 44 -22.53 -10.72 22.58
CA ALA A 44 -21.52 -10.43 23.60
C ALA A 44 -21.81 -9.12 24.37
N SER A 45 -21.25 -9.00 25.56
CA SER A 45 -21.37 -7.80 26.39
C SER A 45 -20.69 -6.58 25.75
N ALA A 46 -21.11 -5.35 26.14
CA ALA A 46 -20.54 -4.12 25.65
C ALA A 46 -19.02 -4.03 25.91
N SER A 47 -18.55 -4.51 27.05
CA SER A 47 -17.13 -4.54 27.40
C SER A 47 -16.34 -5.52 26.50
N ALA A 48 -16.91 -6.68 26.18
CA ALA A 48 -16.29 -7.65 25.29
C ALA A 48 -16.20 -7.11 23.85
N ILE A 49 -17.25 -6.47 23.34
CA ILE A 49 -17.26 -5.83 22.02
C ILE A 49 -16.17 -4.75 21.93
N LEU A 50 -16.11 -3.86 22.93
CA LEU A 50 -15.11 -2.79 22.95
C LEU A 50 -13.68 -3.33 23.08
N ALA A 51 -13.46 -4.30 23.97
CA ALA A 51 -12.16 -4.95 24.14
C ALA A 51 -11.70 -5.63 22.84
N THR A 52 -12.62 -6.30 22.12
CA THR A 52 -12.35 -6.92 20.83
C THR A 52 -11.95 -5.87 19.77
N GLY A 53 -12.66 -4.74 19.70
CA GLY A 53 -12.33 -3.65 18.79
C GLY A 53 -10.94 -3.06 19.07
N ILE A 54 -10.61 -2.80 20.33
CA ILE A 54 -9.29 -2.27 20.72
C ILE A 54 -8.18 -3.30 20.45
N ALA A 55 -8.38 -4.55 20.88
CA ALA A 55 -7.40 -5.63 20.65
C ALA A 55 -7.17 -5.86 19.15
N GLY A 56 -8.26 -5.87 18.35
CA GLY A 56 -8.19 -5.95 16.89
C GLY A 56 -7.41 -4.78 16.27
N THR A 57 -7.61 -3.57 16.79
CA THR A 57 -6.85 -2.39 16.35
C THR A 57 -5.36 -2.55 16.62
N VAL A 58 -4.97 -2.97 17.82
CA VAL A 58 -3.56 -3.14 18.19
C VAL A 58 -2.93 -4.27 17.36
N ALA A 59 -3.58 -5.43 17.30
CA ALA A 59 -3.07 -6.58 16.56
C ALA A 59 -2.96 -6.29 15.06
N GLY A 60 -3.98 -5.65 14.48
CA GLY A 60 -3.98 -5.27 13.06
C GLY A 60 -2.91 -4.23 12.73
N ALA A 61 -2.76 -3.19 13.55
CA ALA A 61 -1.72 -2.18 13.36
C ALA A 61 -0.30 -2.80 13.42
N MET A 62 -0.06 -3.68 14.38
CA MET A 62 1.22 -4.41 14.50
C MET A 62 1.46 -5.34 13.32
N SER A 63 0.43 -6.07 12.87
CA SER A 63 0.50 -6.95 11.69
C SER A 63 0.83 -6.16 10.42
N MET A 64 0.14 -5.03 10.21
CA MET A 64 0.38 -4.13 9.08
C MET A 64 1.80 -3.54 9.11
N ALA A 65 2.26 -3.09 10.29
CA ALA A 65 3.62 -2.58 10.45
C ALA A 65 4.68 -3.65 10.13
N ALA A 66 4.53 -4.85 10.69
CA ALA A 66 5.47 -5.95 10.48
C ALA A 66 5.46 -6.44 9.02
N GLY A 67 4.28 -6.59 8.43
CA GLY A 67 4.13 -7.00 7.03
C GLY A 67 4.77 -6.02 6.05
N GLU A 68 4.51 -4.73 6.22
CA GLU A 68 5.10 -3.68 5.39
C GLU A 68 6.61 -3.58 5.58
N TYR A 69 7.09 -3.64 6.83
CA TYR A 69 8.52 -3.66 7.13
C TYR A 69 9.24 -4.81 6.44
N VAL A 70 8.74 -6.05 6.60
CA VAL A 70 9.34 -7.24 6.02
C VAL A 70 9.29 -7.19 4.49
N SER A 71 8.18 -6.76 3.91
CA SER A 71 8.03 -6.62 2.45
C SER A 71 9.06 -5.66 1.86
N VAL A 72 9.18 -4.46 2.46
CA VAL A 72 10.13 -3.43 1.98
C VAL A 72 11.58 -3.83 2.23
N MET A 73 11.88 -4.52 3.34
CA MET A 73 13.22 -5.08 3.60
C MET A 73 13.57 -6.17 2.59
N SER A 74 12.64 -7.08 2.28
CA SER A 74 12.89 -8.13 1.28
C SER A 74 13.15 -7.55 -0.11
N GLN A 75 12.46 -6.46 -0.46
CA GLN A 75 12.75 -5.73 -1.70
C GLN A 75 14.18 -5.13 -1.66
N ALA A 76 14.55 -4.47 -0.56
CA ALA A 76 15.89 -3.91 -0.40
C ALA A 76 17.01 -4.98 -0.47
N ASP A 77 16.77 -6.15 0.14
CA ASP A 77 17.70 -7.26 0.10
C ASP A 77 17.90 -7.80 -1.34
N ALA A 78 16.81 -7.90 -2.11
CA ALA A 78 16.85 -8.28 -3.53
C ALA A 78 17.61 -7.25 -4.36
N GLU A 79 17.30 -5.95 -4.21
CA GLU A 79 18.00 -4.86 -4.90
C GLU A 79 19.51 -4.86 -4.57
N HIS A 80 19.89 -5.11 -3.32
CA HIS A 80 21.28 -5.22 -2.92
C HIS A 80 21.99 -6.43 -3.54
N ALA A 81 21.29 -7.58 -3.65
CA ALA A 81 21.82 -8.78 -4.29
C ALA A 81 22.05 -8.56 -5.78
N ASP A 82 21.08 -7.93 -6.47
CA ASP A 82 21.18 -7.61 -7.89
C ASP A 82 22.35 -6.64 -8.15
N LEU A 83 22.46 -5.57 -7.37
CA LEU A 83 23.58 -4.62 -7.48
C LEU A 83 24.94 -5.26 -7.16
N ALA A 84 24.99 -6.26 -6.29
CA ALA A 84 26.23 -6.99 -5.98
C ALA A 84 26.60 -7.94 -7.14
N MET A 85 25.62 -8.50 -7.83
CA MET A 85 25.83 -9.30 -9.03
C MET A 85 26.34 -8.41 -10.16
N GLU A 86 25.65 -7.34 -10.46
CA GLU A 86 26.00 -6.36 -11.48
C GLU A 86 27.43 -5.81 -11.32
N ARG A 87 27.81 -5.47 -10.08
CA ARG A 87 29.17 -5.01 -9.81
C ARG A 87 30.23 -6.05 -10.12
N ARG A 88 29.94 -7.36 -9.96
CA ARG A 88 30.85 -8.44 -10.32
C ARG A 88 30.95 -8.60 -11.83
N GLU A 89 29.82 -8.58 -12.53
CA GLU A 89 29.75 -8.71 -13.99
C GLU A 89 30.49 -7.56 -14.69
N LEU A 90 30.27 -6.34 -14.25
CA LEU A 90 31.02 -5.16 -14.70
C LEU A 90 32.55 -5.28 -14.49
N HIS A 91 32.98 -6.05 -13.47
CA HIS A 91 34.39 -6.28 -13.23
C HIS A 91 34.95 -7.45 -14.03
N GLU A 92 34.18 -8.53 -14.20
CA GLU A 92 34.61 -9.76 -14.84
C GLU A 92 34.58 -9.67 -16.38
N ASP A 93 33.54 -9.04 -16.96
CA ASP A 93 33.39 -8.87 -18.41
C ASP A 93 32.83 -7.47 -18.79
N PRO A 94 33.61 -6.40 -18.61
CA PRO A 94 33.16 -5.03 -18.92
C PRO A 94 32.79 -4.84 -20.40
N HIS A 95 33.28 -5.71 -21.31
CA HIS A 95 32.92 -5.60 -22.70
C HIS A 95 31.52 -6.12 -23.01
N SER A 96 31.14 -7.23 -22.39
CA SER A 96 29.79 -7.80 -22.49
C SER A 96 28.77 -6.81 -21.91
N GLU A 97 29.06 -6.26 -20.75
CA GLU A 97 28.20 -5.30 -20.04
C GLU A 97 27.96 -4.02 -20.87
N LEU A 98 29.01 -3.49 -21.50
CA LEU A 98 28.88 -2.37 -22.44
C LEU A 98 27.94 -2.72 -23.62
N GLN A 99 28.03 -3.93 -24.15
CA GLN A 99 27.16 -4.41 -25.24
C GLN A 99 25.71 -4.56 -24.76
N GLU A 100 25.51 -5.01 -23.54
CA GLU A 100 24.18 -5.15 -22.93
C GLU A 100 23.52 -3.79 -22.77
N LEU A 101 24.20 -2.80 -22.20
CA LEU A 101 23.71 -1.44 -22.06
C LEU A 101 23.38 -0.82 -23.43
N ALA A 102 24.26 -1.00 -24.45
CA ALA A 102 23.98 -0.57 -25.81
C ALA A 102 22.76 -1.28 -26.38
N GLY A 103 22.55 -2.57 -26.07
CA GLY A 103 21.38 -3.35 -26.41
C GLY A 103 20.08 -2.78 -25.84
N ILE A 104 20.10 -2.32 -24.59
CA ILE A 104 18.96 -1.65 -23.94
C ILE A 104 18.56 -0.39 -24.72
N TYR A 105 19.51 0.44 -25.10
CA TYR A 105 19.24 1.67 -25.85
C TYR A 105 18.78 1.40 -27.30
N ARG A 106 19.26 0.34 -27.94
CA ARG A 106 18.72 -0.13 -29.23
C ARG A 106 17.25 -0.53 -29.13
N ARG A 107 16.87 -1.27 -28.08
CA ARG A 107 15.46 -1.63 -27.83
C ARG A 107 14.59 -0.42 -27.57
N ARG A 108 15.15 0.66 -27.06
CA ARG A 108 14.48 1.97 -26.85
C ARG A 108 14.39 2.81 -28.12
N GLY A 109 14.91 2.33 -29.28
CA GLY A 109 14.76 2.96 -30.59
C GLY A 109 15.94 3.78 -31.08
N LEU A 110 17.11 3.73 -30.41
CA LEU A 110 18.31 4.38 -30.93
C LEU A 110 18.93 3.55 -32.07
N SER A 111 19.58 4.24 -33.02
CA SER A 111 20.41 3.55 -34.04
C SER A 111 21.57 2.81 -33.36
N PRO A 112 22.10 1.73 -33.94
CA PRO A 112 23.20 0.97 -33.34
C PRO A 112 24.40 1.81 -32.96
N ASP A 113 24.82 2.74 -33.82
CA ASP A 113 25.98 3.60 -33.59
C ASP A 113 25.73 4.60 -32.44
N LEU A 114 24.54 5.19 -32.36
CA LEU A 114 24.18 6.11 -31.28
C LEU A 114 24.01 5.36 -29.95
N ALA A 115 23.40 4.17 -29.95
CA ALA A 115 23.25 3.36 -28.76
C ALA A 115 24.60 2.97 -28.15
N GLN A 116 25.58 2.62 -29.01
CA GLN A 116 26.95 2.34 -28.60
C GLN A 116 27.62 3.57 -27.96
N GLN A 117 27.55 4.73 -28.60
CA GLN A 117 28.11 5.97 -28.08
C GLN A 117 27.50 6.39 -26.74
N VAL A 118 26.18 6.20 -26.58
CA VAL A 118 25.48 6.50 -25.32
C VAL A 118 25.95 5.54 -24.22
N ALA A 119 26.02 4.25 -24.51
CA ALA A 119 26.50 3.25 -23.54
C ALA A 119 27.94 3.54 -23.09
N GLU A 120 28.85 3.85 -24.02
CA GLU A 120 30.23 4.21 -23.71
C GLU A 120 30.36 5.43 -22.78
N GLN A 121 29.58 6.48 -23.05
CA GLN A 121 29.60 7.69 -22.23
C GLN A 121 29.03 7.46 -20.84
N LEU A 122 27.95 6.69 -20.71
CA LEU A 122 27.34 6.36 -19.42
C LEU A 122 28.25 5.44 -18.60
N THR A 123 28.82 4.43 -19.23
CA THR A 123 29.80 3.52 -18.59
C THR A 123 31.02 4.28 -18.09
N ALA A 124 31.54 5.22 -18.87
CA ALA A 124 32.68 6.07 -18.48
C ALA A 124 32.33 7.03 -17.32
N HIS A 125 31.07 7.42 -17.16
CA HIS A 125 30.63 8.29 -16.08
C HIS A 125 30.38 7.50 -14.79
N ASP A 126 29.49 6.51 -14.83
CA ASP A 126 29.21 5.57 -13.72
C ASP A 126 28.48 4.35 -14.29
N ALA A 127 29.24 3.29 -14.56
CA ALA A 127 28.72 2.07 -15.16
C ALA A 127 27.64 1.43 -14.29
N LEU A 128 27.90 1.27 -12.97
CA LEU A 128 26.95 0.64 -12.06
C LEU A 128 25.65 1.43 -11.94
N ALA A 129 25.71 2.77 -11.86
CA ALA A 129 24.51 3.59 -11.82
C ALA A 129 23.71 3.53 -13.13
N ALA A 130 24.39 3.41 -14.28
CA ALA A 130 23.75 3.26 -15.57
C ALA A 130 22.97 1.94 -15.67
N HIS A 131 23.58 0.81 -15.31
CA HIS A 131 22.93 -0.50 -15.29
C HIS A 131 21.84 -0.57 -14.23
N ALA A 132 22.09 -0.11 -13.00
CA ALA A 132 21.07 -0.06 -11.94
C ALA A 132 19.79 0.63 -12.39
N ARG A 133 19.92 1.76 -13.10
CA ARG A 133 18.76 2.53 -13.57
C ARG A 133 18.11 1.93 -14.82
N ASP A 134 18.90 1.54 -15.82
CA ASP A 134 18.40 1.25 -17.16
C ASP A 134 18.08 -0.22 -17.39
N GLU A 135 18.72 -1.11 -16.65
CA GLU A 135 18.52 -2.55 -16.65
C GLU A 135 17.67 -3.00 -15.47
N LEU A 136 18.09 -2.71 -14.23
CA LEU A 136 17.44 -3.18 -13.03
C LEU A 136 16.25 -2.29 -12.59
N GLY A 137 16.13 -1.07 -13.13
CA GLY A 137 15.08 -0.13 -12.75
C GLY A 137 15.23 0.45 -11.34
N ILE A 138 16.41 0.35 -10.74
CA ILE A 138 16.72 0.84 -9.40
C ILE A 138 17.10 2.32 -9.49
N THR A 139 16.28 3.19 -8.91
CA THR A 139 16.53 4.64 -8.83
C THR A 139 16.57 5.11 -7.37
N GLU A 140 17.21 6.27 -7.12
CA GLU A 140 17.26 6.84 -5.77
C GLU A 140 15.89 7.20 -5.19
N GLU A 141 14.95 7.59 -6.07
CA GLU A 141 13.57 7.90 -5.68
C GLU A 141 12.80 6.68 -5.19
N LEU A 142 13.13 5.49 -5.68
CA LEU A 142 12.51 4.22 -5.32
C LEU A 142 13.19 3.52 -4.13
N ARG A 143 14.22 4.13 -3.53
CA ARG A 143 14.98 3.54 -2.44
C ARG A 143 14.09 3.14 -1.27
N ALA A 144 14.21 1.89 -0.86
CA ALA A 144 13.43 1.27 0.21
C ALA A 144 13.57 2.02 1.55
N ARG A 145 12.42 2.33 2.20
CA ARG A 145 12.35 3.01 3.50
C ARG A 145 11.45 2.22 4.46
N PRO A 146 11.89 1.07 4.97
CA PRO A 146 11.04 0.10 5.65
C PRO A 146 10.38 0.65 6.92
N LEU A 147 11.11 1.39 7.76
CA LEU A 147 10.53 1.98 8.98
C LEU A 147 9.47 3.04 8.67
N GLN A 148 9.70 3.85 7.65
CA GLN A 148 8.73 4.87 7.24
C GLN A 148 7.46 4.22 6.67
N ALA A 149 7.61 3.20 5.85
CA ALA A 149 6.50 2.44 5.27
C ALA A 149 5.69 1.73 6.37
N ALA A 150 6.35 1.04 7.30
CA ALA A 150 5.71 0.38 8.44
C ALA A 150 4.92 1.35 9.33
N ALA A 151 5.52 2.49 9.68
CA ALA A 151 4.86 3.51 10.50
C ALA A 151 3.65 4.13 9.78
N ALA A 152 3.76 4.41 8.48
CA ALA A 152 2.66 4.95 7.69
C ALA A 152 1.49 3.96 7.59
N SER A 153 1.78 2.67 7.34
CA SER A 153 0.79 1.60 7.24
C SER A 153 0.05 1.39 8.56
N ALA A 154 0.77 1.26 9.68
CA ALA A 154 0.18 1.12 11.01
C ALA A 154 -0.68 2.34 11.39
N SER A 155 -0.19 3.55 11.13
CA SER A 155 -0.92 4.78 11.44
C SER A 155 -2.21 4.88 10.63
N ALA A 156 -2.17 4.54 9.35
CA ALA A 156 -3.36 4.52 8.49
C ALA A 156 -4.38 3.49 8.97
N PHE A 157 -3.93 2.30 9.39
CA PHE A 157 -4.80 1.27 9.98
C PHE A 157 -5.48 1.77 11.26
N ILE A 158 -4.73 2.37 12.20
CA ILE A 158 -5.27 2.90 13.47
C ILE A 158 -6.33 3.98 13.18
N VAL A 159 -6.05 4.89 12.26
CA VAL A 159 -7.01 5.95 11.85
C VAL A 159 -8.30 5.33 11.29
N GLY A 160 -8.19 4.31 10.45
CA GLY A 160 -9.35 3.58 9.93
C GLY A 160 -10.13 2.86 11.04
N ALA A 161 -9.42 2.15 11.91
CA ALA A 161 -9.99 1.38 13.01
C ALA A 161 -10.66 2.26 14.08
N ALA A 162 -10.29 3.53 14.18
CA ALA A 162 -10.94 4.47 15.10
C ALA A 162 -12.45 4.58 14.87
N LEU A 163 -12.91 4.50 13.61
CA LEU A 163 -14.34 4.59 13.29
C LEU A 163 -15.16 3.45 13.95
N PRO A 164 -14.88 2.15 13.75
CA PRO A 164 -15.63 1.07 14.39
C PRO A 164 -15.43 1.02 15.91
N VAL A 165 -14.27 1.39 16.44
CA VAL A 165 -14.07 1.48 17.90
C VAL A 165 -14.92 2.58 18.52
N LEU A 166 -15.01 3.75 17.90
CA LEU A 166 -15.87 4.85 18.35
C LEU A 166 -17.34 4.47 18.27
N THR A 167 -17.79 3.78 17.23
CA THR A 167 -19.17 3.29 17.16
C THR A 167 -19.47 2.26 18.24
N ALA A 168 -18.53 1.35 18.53
CA ALA A 168 -18.67 0.37 19.62
C ALA A 168 -18.76 1.05 21.00
N LEU A 169 -18.08 2.17 21.19
CA LEU A 169 -18.07 2.93 22.43
C LEU A 169 -19.35 3.77 22.62
N LEU A 170 -19.85 4.39 21.55
CA LEU A 170 -20.87 5.44 21.61
C LEU A 170 -22.29 4.95 21.27
N ALA A 171 -22.43 3.86 20.51
CA ALA A 171 -23.73 3.35 20.14
C ALA A 171 -24.43 2.64 21.29
N PRO A 172 -25.77 2.73 21.39
CA PRO A 172 -26.53 1.88 22.30
C PRO A 172 -26.22 0.40 22.05
N HIS A 173 -26.04 -0.38 23.11
CA HIS A 173 -25.60 -1.77 23.02
C HIS A 173 -26.45 -2.60 22.04
N ALA A 174 -27.78 -2.45 22.08
CA ALA A 174 -28.71 -3.16 21.19
C ALA A 174 -28.53 -2.80 19.68
N LEU A 175 -27.87 -1.69 19.36
CA LEU A 175 -27.73 -1.17 18.01
C LEU A 175 -26.25 -1.13 17.53
N VAL A 176 -25.30 -1.64 18.31
CA VAL A 176 -23.88 -1.55 17.97
C VAL A 176 -23.59 -2.16 16.61
N ALA A 177 -24.11 -3.33 16.30
CA ALA A 177 -23.88 -4.00 15.02
C ALA A 177 -24.41 -3.17 13.84
N GLN A 178 -25.63 -2.61 13.95
CA GLN A 178 -26.28 -1.83 12.90
C GLN A 178 -25.55 -0.47 12.70
N VAL A 179 -25.28 0.24 13.80
CA VAL A 179 -24.60 1.53 13.76
C VAL A 179 -23.19 1.39 13.21
N THR A 180 -22.43 0.38 13.66
CA THR A 180 -21.09 0.11 13.16
C THR A 180 -21.11 -0.24 11.68
N THR A 181 -22.04 -1.09 11.23
CA THR A 181 -22.19 -1.42 9.81
C THR A 181 -22.49 -0.18 8.98
N ALA A 182 -23.47 0.63 9.37
CA ALA A 182 -23.84 1.84 8.65
C ALA A 182 -22.68 2.85 8.57
N ALA A 183 -22.03 3.12 9.72
CA ALA A 183 -20.87 4.02 9.77
C ALA A 183 -19.70 3.51 8.93
N THR A 184 -19.44 2.20 8.96
CA THR A 184 -18.42 1.54 8.13
C THR A 184 -18.69 1.76 6.65
N LEU A 185 -19.91 1.51 6.16
CA LEU A 185 -20.24 1.69 4.74
C LEU A 185 -20.11 3.16 4.30
N VAL A 186 -20.49 4.10 5.16
CA VAL A 186 -20.28 5.54 4.90
C VAL A 186 -18.80 5.87 4.87
N GLY A 187 -18.02 5.40 5.84
CA GLY A 187 -16.55 5.59 5.89
C GLY A 187 -15.87 5.05 4.63
N LEU A 188 -16.23 3.84 4.21
CA LEU A 188 -15.71 3.21 3.00
C LEU A 188 -16.13 3.94 1.72
N CYS A 189 -17.33 4.48 1.68
CA CYS A 189 -17.76 5.33 0.57
C CYS A 189 -16.89 6.59 0.46
N ILE A 190 -16.63 7.25 1.58
CA ILE A 190 -15.77 8.44 1.64
C ILE A 190 -14.32 8.10 1.25
N THR A 191 -13.73 7.06 1.85
CA THR A 191 -12.33 6.68 1.55
C THR A 191 -12.17 6.21 0.11
N GLY A 192 -13.12 5.44 -0.42
CA GLY A 192 -13.15 5.00 -1.82
C GLY A 192 -13.30 6.17 -2.80
N ALA A 193 -14.13 7.16 -2.46
CA ALA A 193 -14.30 8.39 -3.24
C ALA A 193 -13.03 9.26 -3.24
N LEU A 194 -12.41 9.45 -2.08
CA LEU A 194 -11.16 10.20 -1.93
C LEU A 194 -10.00 9.53 -2.68
N ALA A 195 -9.87 8.20 -2.55
CA ALA A 195 -8.87 7.43 -3.27
C ALA A 195 -9.03 7.52 -4.79
N ALA A 196 -10.26 7.37 -5.30
CA ALA A 196 -10.56 7.51 -6.72
C ALA A 196 -10.25 8.92 -7.23
N ARG A 197 -10.63 9.96 -6.47
CA ARG A 197 -10.33 11.35 -6.81
C ARG A 197 -8.83 11.63 -6.86
N ALA A 198 -8.07 11.15 -5.86
CA ALA A 198 -6.63 11.32 -5.80
C ALA A 198 -5.91 10.59 -6.95
N GLY A 199 -6.37 9.38 -7.31
CA GLY A 199 -5.85 8.60 -8.44
C GLY A 199 -6.37 9.06 -9.81
N GLY A 200 -7.31 10.04 -9.87
CA GLY A 200 -7.89 10.52 -11.13
C GLY A 200 -8.89 9.56 -11.79
N ALA A 201 -9.39 8.59 -11.04
CA ALA A 201 -10.41 7.64 -11.49
C ALA A 201 -11.85 8.14 -11.26
N PRO A 202 -12.87 7.57 -11.93
CA PRO A 202 -14.27 7.90 -11.68
C PRO A 202 -14.65 7.62 -10.22
N VAL A 203 -15.02 8.68 -9.49
CA VAL A 203 -15.28 8.66 -8.04
C VAL A 203 -16.35 7.65 -7.66
N LEU A 204 -17.47 7.62 -8.39
CA LEU A 204 -18.58 6.71 -8.11
C LEU A 204 -18.15 5.23 -8.22
N ARG A 205 -17.37 4.88 -9.24
CA ARG A 205 -16.89 3.50 -9.42
C ARG A 205 -15.92 3.09 -8.29
N GLY A 206 -15.05 4.00 -7.86
CA GLY A 206 -14.16 3.76 -6.74
C GLY A 206 -14.90 3.55 -5.43
N ALA A 207 -15.85 4.43 -5.11
CA ALA A 207 -16.69 4.33 -3.93
C ALA A 207 -17.52 3.03 -3.91
N LEU A 208 -18.24 2.73 -5.00
CA LEU A 208 -19.07 1.53 -5.10
C LEU A 208 -18.28 0.24 -4.95
N ARG A 209 -17.06 0.17 -5.50
CA ARG A 209 -16.19 -0.99 -5.37
C ARG A 209 -15.84 -1.26 -3.90
N VAL A 210 -15.47 -0.23 -3.16
CA VAL A 210 -15.05 -0.38 -1.76
C VAL A 210 -16.25 -0.69 -0.86
N VAL A 211 -17.38 -0.02 -1.08
CA VAL A 211 -18.64 -0.25 -0.35
C VAL A 211 -19.17 -1.68 -0.58
N PHE A 212 -19.11 -2.19 -1.80
CA PHE A 212 -19.55 -3.55 -2.11
C PHE A 212 -18.77 -4.61 -1.30
N TRP A 213 -17.45 -4.54 -1.32
CA TRP A 213 -16.62 -5.48 -0.56
C TRP A 213 -16.77 -5.30 0.95
N GLY A 214 -16.91 -4.06 1.41
CA GLY A 214 -17.19 -3.77 2.82
C GLY A 214 -18.54 -4.32 3.28
N ALA A 215 -19.60 -4.15 2.48
CA ALA A 215 -20.92 -4.71 2.78
C ALA A 215 -20.87 -6.26 2.87
N LEU A 216 -20.16 -6.90 1.95
CA LEU A 216 -19.98 -8.34 1.96
C LEU A 216 -19.23 -8.81 3.22
N ALA A 217 -18.17 -8.10 3.60
CA ALA A 217 -17.42 -8.40 4.81
C ALA A 217 -18.27 -8.26 6.08
N MET A 218 -19.08 -7.18 6.19
CA MET A 218 -19.98 -6.97 7.31
C MET A 218 -21.07 -8.05 7.38
N ALA A 219 -21.63 -8.44 6.25
CA ALA A 219 -22.63 -9.53 6.18
C ALA A 219 -22.02 -10.87 6.62
N ALA A 220 -20.81 -11.19 6.16
CA ALA A 220 -20.10 -12.40 6.56
C ALA A 220 -19.80 -12.41 8.07
N ALA A 221 -19.30 -11.29 8.60
CA ALA A 221 -18.99 -11.17 10.03
C ALA A 221 -20.26 -11.32 10.90
N ALA A 222 -21.37 -10.68 10.52
CA ALA A 222 -22.62 -10.80 11.22
C ALA A 222 -23.17 -12.24 11.17
N ALA A 223 -23.09 -12.92 10.03
CA ALA A 223 -23.53 -14.30 9.88
C ALA A 223 -22.71 -15.26 10.78
N ILE A 224 -21.40 -15.08 10.84
CA ILE A 224 -20.52 -15.85 11.73
C ILE A 224 -20.89 -15.59 13.20
N GLY A 225 -21.07 -14.32 13.58
CA GLY A 225 -21.49 -13.98 14.95
C GLY A 225 -22.79 -14.65 15.36
N GLN A 226 -23.81 -14.59 14.50
CA GLN A 226 -25.09 -15.26 14.74
C GLN A 226 -24.97 -16.78 14.82
N LEU A 227 -24.13 -17.41 13.98
CA LEU A 227 -23.93 -18.86 13.97
C LEU A 227 -23.35 -19.37 15.29
N PHE A 228 -22.42 -18.63 15.87
CA PHE A 228 -21.75 -19.05 17.10
C PHE A 228 -22.49 -18.65 18.37
N GLN A 229 -23.50 -17.74 18.31
CA GLN A 229 -24.30 -17.25 19.44
C GLN A 229 -23.51 -17.24 20.74
N ILE A 230 -22.64 -16.23 20.90
CA ILE A 230 -21.83 -16.11 22.13
C ILE A 230 -22.77 -15.74 23.28
N THR A 231 -23.42 -16.72 23.80
CA THR A 231 -24.20 -16.61 25.04
C THR A 231 -23.19 -16.68 26.20
N VAL A 232 -22.98 -15.55 26.85
CA VAL A 232 -22.27 -15.44 28.12
C VAL A 232 -23.31 -15.41 29.25
#